data_e1ebe0cf3c6364b4551670264c4b7b54
#
_entry.id   e1ebe0cf3c6364b4551670264c4b7b54
#
_cell.length_a   1.000
_cell.length_b   1.000
_cell.length_c   1.000
_cell.angle_alpha   90.00
_cell.angle_beta   90.00
_cell.angle_gamma   90.00
#
_symmetry.space_group_name_H-M   'P 1'
#
loop_
_entity.id
_entity.type
_entity.pdbx_description
1 polymer ?
#
loop_
_entity_poly.entity_id
_entity_poly.type
_entity_poly.pdbx_seq_one_letter_code
_entity_poly.pdbx_strand_id
1 'polypeptide(L)'
;MIWKILLILLISMIPLIELRGAIPIAVGMELGLPEWLILIIAIIGNIIPIPIIYLFARKVLNWGSTKCKWKWFQEFCDFCLKKGEKAGTKLTKKVKGGIYWALFLFVAIPIPGTGAWTGTLAASILNLDFKKTTIAIVAGILVAGIIMLLISLGVFKVIFG
;
A
#
# COMPACT_ATOMS: atom_id res chain seq x y z
N MET A 1 11.80 19.75 14.97
CA MET A 1 10.62 18.86 15.12
C MET A 1 9.93 18.62 13.78
N ILE A 2 9.53 19.66 13.05
CA ILE A 2 8.78 19.57 11.78
C ILE A 2 9.50 18.73 10.70
N TRP A 3 10.81 18.94 10.50
CA TRP A 3 11.55 18.19 9.48
C TRP A 3 11.58 16.67 9.72
N LYS A 4 11.61 16.24 11.00
CA LYS A 4 11.56 14.81 11.37
C LYS A 4 10.21 14.18 11.00
N ILE A 5 9.12 14.92 11.21
CA ILE A 5 7.77 14.53 10.83
C ILE A 5 7.66 14.41 9.29
N LEU A 6 8.15 15.42 8.57
CA LEU A 6 8.17 15.39 7.11
C LEU A 6 9.02 14.25 6.56
N LEU A 7 10.14 13.96 7.17
CA LEU A 7 11.02 12.85 6.78
C LEU A 7 10.26 11.50 6.86
N ILE A 8 9.65 11.21 8.01
CA ILE A 8 8.89 9.97 8.21
C ILE A 8 7.73 9.88 7.22
N LEU A 9 6.99 10.98 7.04
CA LEU A 9 5.86 11.05 6.13
C LEU A 9 6.31 10.78 4.69
N LEU A 10 7.36 11.43 4.21
CA LEU A 10 7.87 11.26 2.85
C LEU A 10 8.41 9.83 2.63
N ILE A 11 9.20 9.29 3.57
CA ILE A 11 9.71 7.92 3.47
C ILE A 11 8.54 6.93 3.40
N SER A 12 7.49 7.15 4.21
CA SER A 12 6.30 6.30 4.23
C SER A 12 5.48 6.34 2.92
N MET A 13 5.60 7.43 2.16
CA MET A 13 4.96 7.58 0.85
C MET A 13 5.73 6.90 -0.29
N ILE A 14 7.01 6.55 -0.10
CA ILE A 14 7.84 5.94 -1.16
C ILE A 14 7.35 4.51 -1.44
N PRO A 15 7.12 4.17 -2.73
CA PRO A 15 6.81 2.79 -3.11
C PRO A 15 7.91 1.84 -2.63
N LEU A 16 7.54 0.65 -2.18
CA LEU A 16 8.43 -0.40 -1.65
C LEU A 16 8.97 -0.16 -0.23
N ILE A 17 9.24 1.07 0.19
CA ILE A 17 9.68 1.39 1.55
C ILE A 17 8.48 1.40 2.48
N GLU A 18 7.49 2.24 2.17
CA GLU A 18 6.23 2.36 2.90
C GLU A 18 6.45 2.56 4.42
N LEU A 19 5.43 2.30 5.24
CA LEU A 19 5.56 2.32 6.70
C LEU A 19 6.53 1.25 7.23
N ARG A 20 6.74 0.18 6.44
CA ARG A 20 7.62 -0.94 6.81
C ARG A 20 9.09 -0.53 6.91
N GLY A 21 9.52 0.40 6.08
CA GLY A 21 10.83 1.00 6.19
C GLY A 21 10.83 2.27 7.04
N ALA A 22 9.77 3.08 6.94
CA ALA A 22 9.70 4.35 7.66
C ALA A 22 9.73 4.18 9.19
N ILE A 23 9.03 3.18 9.74
CA ILE A 23 8.99 2.93 11.18
C ILE A 23 10.36 2.46 11.71
N PRO A 24 10.99 1.39 11.17
CA PRO A 24 12.33 0.98 11.63
C PRO A 24 13.39 2.06 11.49
N ILE A 25 13.35 2.82 10.39
CA ILE A 25 14.29 3.94 10.17
C ILE A 25 14.07 5.01 11.24
N ALA A 26 12.83 5.40 11.52
CA ALA A 26 12.54 6.44 12.50
C ALA A 26 12.90 6.03 13.93
N VAL A 27 12.69 4.76 14.29
CA VAL A 27 13.10 4.20 15.59
C VAL A 27 14.62 4.11 15.68
N GLY A 28 15.29 3.57 14.65
CA GLY A 28 16.75 3.39 14.63
C GLY A 28 17.55 4.70 14.56
N MET A 29 16.96 5.77 14.02
CA MET A 29 17.59 7.11 14.02
C MET A 29 17.44 7.87 15.33
N GLU A 30 16.78 7.30 16.34
CA GLU A 30 16.54 7.95 17.63
C GLU A 30 16.06 9.40 17.49
N LEU A 31 15.06 9.61 16.67
CA LEU A 31 14.59 10.96 16.32
C LEU A 31 14.05 11.76 17.52
N GLY A 32 13.96 11.15 18.71
CA GLY A 32 13.39 11.78 19.90
C GLY A 32 11.91 12.14 19.75
N LEU A 33 11.19 11.40 18.91
CA LEU A 33 9.74 11.46 18.78
C LEU A 33 9.12 10.29 19.52
N PRO A 34 7.98 10.49 20.19
CA PRO A 34 7.29 9.38 20.83
C PRO A 34 6.83 8.36 19.77
N GLU A 35 6.90 7.09 20.11
CA GLU A 35 6.65 5.95 19.20
C GLU A 35 5.26 5.98 18.56
N TRP A 36 4.25 6.36 19.35
CA TRP A 36 2.88 6.52 18.84
C TRP A 36 2.78 7.60 17.75
N LEU A 37 3.60 8.66 17.84
CA LEU A 37 3.63 9.72 16.85
C LEU A 37 4.30 9.25 15.56
N ILE A 38 5.39 8.49 15.66
CA ILE A 38 6.04 7.84 14.51
C ILE A 38 5.03 6.95 13.78
N LEU A 39 4.29 6.14 14.53
CA LEU A 39 3.26 5.25 13.98
C LEU A 39 2.18 6.01 13.23
N ILE A 40 1.61 7.05 13.84
CA ILE A 40 0.54 7.86 13.24
C ILE A 40 1.02 8.53 11.94
N ILE A 41 2.21 9.13 11.96
CA ILE A 41 2.76 9.82 10.78
C ILE A 41 3.02 8.83 9.65
N ALA A 42 3.59 7.66 9.95
CA ALA A 42 3.86 6.63 8.99
C ALA A 42 2.56 6.07 8.37
N ILE A 43 1.51 5.88 9.17
CA ILE A 43 0.18 5.47 8.71
C ILE A 43 -0.41 6.53 7.76
N ILE A 44 -0.41 7.79 8.15
CA ILE A 44 -0.92 8.89 7.33
C ILE A 44 -0.16 8.97 6.00
N GLY A 45 1.18 8.91 6.04
CA GLY A 45 2.02 8.93 4.84
C GLY A 45 1.71 7.77 3.89
N ASN A 46 1.38 6.61 4.44
CA ASN A 46 1.06 5.43 3.63
C ASN A 46 -0.38 5.44 3.07
N ILE A 47 -1.30 6.17 3.69
CA ILE A 47 -2.69 6.34 3.24
C ILE A 47 -2.80 7.36 2.11
N ILE A 48 -2.05 8.46 2.16
CA ILE A 48 -2.13 9.56 1.18
C ILE A 48 -2.01 9.09 -0.28
N PRO A 49 -1.10 8.18 -0.66
CA PRO A 49 -0.98 7.72 -2.04
C PRO A 49 -2.12 6.85 -2.54
N ILE A 50 -2.91 6.19 -1.66
CA ILE A 50 -3.93 5.21 -2.04
C ILE A 50 -4.91 5.74 -3.11
N PRO A 51 -5.62 6.88 -2.89
CA PRO A 51 -6.56 7.39 -3.88
C PRO A 51 -5.87 7.78 -5.19
N ILE A 52 -4.66 8.33 -5.09
CA ILE A 52 -3.87 8.74 -6.25
C ILE A 52 -3.50 7.51 -7.09
N ILE A 53 -2.96 6.47 -6.46
CA ILE A 53 -2.56 5.23 -7.14
C ILE A 53 -3.77 4.55 -7.77
N TYR A 54 -4.88 4.42 -7.03
CA TYR A 54 -6.08 3.76 -7.51
C TYR A 54 -6.65 4.42 -8.77
N LEU A 55 -6.80 5.73 -8.74
CA LEU A 55 -7.35 6.51 -9.84
C LEU A 55 -6.36 6.63 -11.02
N PHE A 56 -5.07 6.84 -10.70
CA PHE A 56 -4.05 7.04 -11.71
C PHE A 56 -3.71 5.75 -12.45
N ALA A 57 -3.56 4.63 -11.76
CA ALA A 57 -3.27 3.34 -12.38
C ALA A 57 -4.34 2.96 -13.42
N ARG A 58 -5.61 3.12 -13.07
CA ARG A 58 -6.70 2.85 -14.00
C ARG A 58 -6.73 3.84 -15.18
N LYS A 59 -6.47 5.10 -14.91
CA LYS A 59 -6.41 6.14 -15.94
C LYS A 59 -5.28 5.90 -16.95
N VAL A 60 -4.11 5.48 -16.44
CA VAL A 60 -2.94 5.13 -17.28
C VAL A 60 -3.24 3.88 -18.11
N LEU A 61 -3.82 2.85 -17.53
CA LEU A 61 -4.19 1.63 -18.26
C LEU A 61 -5.21 1.93 -19.37
N ASN A 62 -6.25 2.71 -19.09
CA ASN A 62 -7.24 3.11 -20.08
C ASN A 62 -6.63 4.00 -21.18
N TRP A 63 -5.74 4.93 -20.80
CA TRP A 63 -5.04 5.76 -21.76
C TRP A 63 -4.10 4.92 -22.64
N GLY A 64 -3.36 4.00 -22.03
CA GLY A 64 -2.46 3.09 -22.75
C GLY A 64 -3.17 2.21 -23.75
N SER A 65 -4.35 1.68 -23.38
CA SER A 65 -5.14 0.83 -24.28
C SER A 65 -5.77 1.56 -25.47
N THR A 66 -6.06 2.88 -25.32
CA THR A 66 -6.80 3.64 -26.34
C THR A 66 -5.97 4.62 -27.15
N LYS A 67 -4.95 5.23 -26.56
CA LYS A 67 -4.23 6.37 -27.16
C LYS A 67 -2.72 6.16 -27.38
N CYS A 68 -2.16 5.05 -26.89
CA CYS A 68 -0.74 4.79 -27.03
C CYS A 68 -0.41 4.38 -28.48
N LYS A 69 0.64 4.99 -29.07
CA LYS A 69 1.13 4.65 -30.43
C LYS A 69 1.91 3.33 -30.47
N TRP A 70 2.34 2.84 -29.35
CA TRP A 70 3.13 1.60 -29.24
C TRP A 70 2.20 0.40 -29.09
N LYS A 71 2.03 -0.38 -30.14
CA LYS A 71 1.16 -1.56 -30.17
C LYS A 71 1.40 -2.54 -29.03
N TRP A 72 2.65 -2.83 -28.70
CA TRP A 72 3.03 -3.69 -27.59
C TRP A 72 2.48 -3.18 -26.24
N PHE A 73 2.63 -1.90 -25.95
CA PHE A 73 2.12 -1.31 -24.71
C PHE A 73 0.60 -1.25 -24.67
N GLN A 74 -0.02 -1.00 -25.82
CA GLN A 74 -1.48 -1.04 -25.96
C GLN A 74 -2.04 -2.43 -25.68
N GLU A 75 -1.46 -3.47 -26.28
CA GLU A 75 -1.86 -4.87 -26.07
C GLU A 75 -1.67 -5.30 -24.59
N PHE A 76 -0.56 -4.86 -23.96
CA PHE A 76 -0.32 -5.11 -22.55
C PHE A 76 -1.37 -4.44 -21.64
N CYS A 77 -1.70 -3.18 -21.89
CA CYS A 77 -2.73 -2.47 -21.13
C CYS A 77 -4.12 -3.12 -21.31
N ASP A 78 -4.48 -3.48 -22.54
CA ASP A 78 -5.71 -4.19 -22.87
C ASP A 78 -5.78 -5.56 -22.17
N PHE A 79 -4.69 -6.29 -22.17
CA PHE A 79 -4.58 -7.58 -21.47
C PHE A 79 -4.79 -7.39 -19.95
N CYS A 80 -4.13 -6.40 -19.35
CA CYS A 80 -4.29 -6.10 -17.93
C CYS A 80 -5.73 -5.73 -17.57
N LEU A 81 -6.37 -4.86 -18.36
CA LEU A 81 -7.76 -4.46 -18.14
C LEU A 81 -8.73 -5.62 -18.28
N LYS A 82 -8.68 -6.35 -19.40
CA LYS A 82 -9.62 -7.47 -19.67
C LYS A 82 -9.44 -8.63 -18.68
N LYS A 83 -8.20 -9.00 -18.39
CA LYS A 83 -7.89 -10.05 -17.41
C LYS A 83 -8.21 -9.61 -16.00
N GLY A 84 -7.88 -8.37 -15.63
CA GLY A 84 -8.16 -7.80 -14.32
C GLY A 84 -9.65 -7.73 -14.02
N GLU A 85 -10.45 -7.16 -14.92
CA GLU A 85 -11.92 -7.09 -14.75
C GLU A 85 -12.57 -8.47 -14.68
N LYS A 86 -12.12 -9.40 -15.53
CA LYS A 86 -12.63 -10.78 -15.53
C LYS A 86 -12.27 -11.54 -14.26
N ALA A 87 -11.08 -11.33 -13.74
CA ALA A 87 -10.63 -11.91 -12.47
C ALA A 87 -11.36 -11.27 -11.29
N GLY A 88 -11.47 -9.93 -11.25
CA GLY A 88 -12.16 -9.19 -10.21
C GLY A 88 -13.64 -9.59 -10.09
N THR A 89 -14.36 -9.66 -11.21
CA THR A 89 -15.77 -10.11 -11.24
C THR A 89 -15.96 -11.57 -10.83
N LYS A 90 -15.04 -12.46 -11.21
CA LYS A 90 -15.08 -13.86 -10.76
C LYS A 90 -14.83 -13.98 -9.27
N LEU A 91 -13.83 -13.28 -8.74
CA LEU A 91 -13.46 -13.33 -7.32
C LEU A 91 -14.54 -12.71 -6.43
N THR A 92 -15.10 -11.56 -6.81
CA THR A 92 -16.19 -10.92 -6.07
C THR A 92 -17.47 -11.74 -6.07
N LYS A 93 -17.77 -12.48 -7.14
CA LYS A 93 -18.94 -13.37 -7.21
C LYS A 93 -18.74 -14.67 -6.42
N LYS A 94 -17.55 -15.28 -6.49
CA LYS A 94 -17.26 -16.56 -5.83
C LYS A 94 -17.06 -16.44 -4.32
N VAL A 95 -16.46 -15.35 -3.88
CA VAL A 95 -16.02 -15.18 -2.48
C VAL A 95 -16.65 -13.89 -1.95
N LYS A 96 -17.95 -13.94 -1.62
CA LYS A 96 -18.72 -12.80 -1.08
C LYS A 96 -17.94 -12.02 0.00
N GLY A 97 -17.21 -10.98 -0.39
CA GLY A 97 -16.36 -10.18 0.50
C GLY A 97 -14.94 -10.72 0.75
N GLY A 98 -14.64 -11.98 0.45
CA GLY A 98 -13.34 -12.61 0.73
C GLY A 98 -12.16 -11.98 0.00
N ILE A 99 -12.38 -11.32 -1.16
CA ILE A 99 -11.33 -10.60 -1.85
C ILE A 99 -10.83 -9.40 -1.05
N TYR A 100 -11.71 -8.72 -0.31
CA TYR A 100 -11.32 -7.60 0.56
C TYR A 100 -10.61 -8.09 1.82
N TRP A 101 -10.98 -9.27 2.34
CA TRP A 101 -10.23 -9.94 3.40
C TRP A 101 -8.84 -10.39 2.94
N ALA A 102 -8.74 -10.95 1.74
CA ALA A 102 -7.46 -11.29 1.15
C ALA A 102 -6.59 -10.04 0.94
N LEU A 103 -7.18 -8.94 0.48
CA LEU A 103 -6.49 -7.66 0.31
C LEU A 103 -6.03 -7.08 1.65
N PHE A 104 -6.88 -7.14 2.68
CA PHE A 104 -6.51 -6.75 4.04
C PHE A 104 -5.31 -7.55 4.55
N LEU A 105 -5.34 -8.89 4.46
CA LEU A 105 -4.25 -9.75 4.90
C LEU A 105 -2.97 -9.51 4.09
N PHE A 106 -3.10 -9.31 2.78
CA PHE A 106 -1.98 -9.00 1.90
C PHE A 106 -1.24 -7.73 2.31
N VAL A 107 -1.97 -6.72 2.80
CA VAL A 107 -1.39 -5.47 3.32
C VAL A 107 -0.96 -5.60 4.77
N ALA A 108 -1.69 -6.33 5.61
CA ALA A 108 -1.43 -6.48 7.04
C ALA A 108 -0.14 -7.26 7.34
N ILE A 109 0.16 -8.29 6.53
CA ILE A 109 1.36 -9.12 6.75
C ILE A 109 2.58 -8.39 6.18
N PRO A 110 3.58 -8.04 7.00
CA PRO A 110 4.73 -7.24 6.57
C PRO A 110 5.77 -8.06 5.81
N ILE A 111 5.43 -8.57 4.63
CA ILE A 111 6.35 -9.26 3.72
C ILE A 111 6.85 -8.27 2.66
N PRO A 112 8.13 -8.31 2.26
CA PRO A 112 8.64 -7.49 1.16
C PRO A 112 7.83 -7.71 -0.13
N GLY A 113 7.43 -6.61 -0.78
CA GLY A 113 6.64 -6.66 -2.02
C GLY A 113 5.12 -6.76 -1.83
N THR A 114 4.63 -7.04 -0.62
CA THR A 114 3.20 -6.85 -0.28
C THR A 114 3.03 -5.47 0.35
N GLY A 115 1.91 -4.79 0.19
CA GLY A 115 1.74 -3.49 0.84
C GLY A 115 0.61 -2.68 0.27
N ALA A 116 0.48 -1.46 0.74
CA ALA A 116 -0.59 -0.56 0.33
C ALA A 116 -0.47 -0.19 -1.16
N TRP A 117 0.74 0.05 -1.66
CA TRP A 117 0.98 0.37 -3.07
C TRP A 117 0.58 -0.78 -3.99
N THR A 118 1.14 -1.96 -3.76
CA THR A 118 0.87 -3.15 -4.58
C THR A 118 -0.57 -3.63 -4.43
N GLY A 119 -1.13 -3.57 -3.22
CA GLY A 119 -2.54 -3.88 -2.97
C GLY A 119 -3.48 -2.94 -3.69
N THR A 120 -3.19 -1.63 -3.70
CA THR A 120 -3.99 -0.62 -4.39
C THR A 120 -3.91 -0.78 -5.91
N LEU A 121 -2.71 -1.03 -6.45
CA LEU A 121 -2.52 -1.32 -7.87
C LEU A 121 -3.32 -2.56 -8.30
N ALA A 122 -3.20 -3.65 -7.55
CA ALA A 122 -3.93 -4.88 -7.82
C ALA A 122 -5.45 -4.65 -7.78
N ALA A 123 -5.95 -3.94 -6.77
CA ALA A 123 -7.37 -3.62 -6.65
C ALA A 123 -7.88 -2.75 -7.81
N SER A 124 -7.06 -1.78 -8.26
CA SER A 124 -7.37 -0.93 -9.41
C SER A 124 -7.46 -1.74 -10.72
N ILE A 125 -6.49 -2.64 -10.96
CA ILE A 125 -6.47 -3.53 -12.14
C ILE A 125 -7.66 -4.49 -12.11
N LEU A 126 -8.00 -5.03 -10.94
CA LEU A 126 -9.13 -5.93 -10.74
C LEU A 126 -10.50 -5.21 -10.78
N ASN A 127 -10.51 -3.89 -10.89
CA ASN A 127 -11.71 -3.05 -10.87
C ASN A 127 -12.60 -3.30 -9.65
N LEU A 128 -11.98 -3.39 -8.46
CA LEU A 128 -12.71 -3.58 -7.21
C LEU A 128 -13.38 -2.26 -6.79
N ASP A 129 -14.37 -2.34 -5.90
CA ASP A 129 -15.02 -1.15 -5.36
C ASP A 129 -14.04 -0.30 -4.55
N PHE A 130 -13.93 0.99 -4.88
CA PHE A 130 -12.97 1.91 -4.27
C PHE A 130 -13.14 2.03 -2.74
N LYS A 131 -14.39 2.16 -2.26
CA LYS A 131 -14.67 2.31 -0.83
C LYS A 131 -14.21 1.08 -0.04
N LYS A 132 -14.63 -0.11 -0.50
CA LYS A 132 -14.29 -1.38 0.18
C LYS A 132 -12.79 -1.65 0.11
N THR A 133 -12.18 -1.36 -1.03
CA THR A 133 -10.72 -1.44 -1.22
C THR A 133 -9.98 -0.55 -0.22
N THR A 134 -10.36 0.72 -0.14
CA THR A 134 -9.71 1.68 0.77
C THR A 134 -9.86 1.24 2.22
N ILE A 135 -11.04 0.80 2.64
CA ILE A 135 -11.27 0.31 4.01
C ILE A 135 -10.38 -0.91 4.30
N ALA A 136 -10.32 -1.88 3.39
CA ALA A 136 -9.50 -3.08 3.55
C ALA A 136 -8.00 -2.76 3.64
N ILE A 137 -7.51 -1.87 2.78
CA ILE A 137 -6.11 -1.45 2.76
C ILE A 137 -5.76 -0.64 4.01
N VAL A 138 -6.60 0.33 4.41
CA VAL A 138 -6.37 1.14 5.61
C VAL A 138 -6.33 0.25 6.86
N ALA A 139 -7.26 -0.68 6.99
CA ALA A 139 -7.24 -1.67 8.08
C ALA A 139 -5.94 -2.50 8.07
N GLY A 140 -5.48 -2.93 6.88
CA GLY A 140 -4.20 -3.63 6.72
C GLY A 140 -3.01 -2.78 7.13
N ILE A 141 -2.98 -1.51 6.75
CA ILE A 141 -1.93 -0.53 7.13
C ILE A 141 -1.86 -0.37 8.65
N LEU A 142 -3.00 -0.27 9.33
CA LEU A 142 -3.06 -0.16 10.79
C LEU A 142 -2.41 -1.37 11.46
N VAL A 143 -2.79 -2.57 11.05
CA VAL A 143 -2.23 -3.82 11.58
C VAL A 143 -0.74 -3.94 11.26
N ALA A 144 -0.34 -3.69 10.00
CA ALA A 144 1.06 -3.72 9.60
C ALA A 144 1.91 -2.71 10.38
N GLY A 145 1.38 -1.51 10.62
CA GLY A 145 2.05 -0.47 11.40
C GLY A 145 2.32 -0.89 12.83
N ILE A 146 1.34 -1.48 13.50
CA ILE A 146 1.49 -2.00 14.86
C ILE A 146 2.54 -3.12 14.90
N ILE A 147 2.47 -4.07 13.97
CA ILE A 147 3.43 -5.17 13.87
C ILE A 147 4.85 -4.63 13.66
N MET A 148 5.02 -3.69 12.73
CA MET A 148 6.33 -3.09 12.44
C MET A 148 6.88 -2.30 13.60
N LEU A 149 6.03 -1.58 14.34
CA LEU A 149 6.46 -0.86 15.54
C LEU A 149 6.96 -1.84 16.62
N LEU A 150 6.20 -2.89 16.90
CA LEU A 150 6.58 -3.91 17.89
C LEU A 150 7.88 -4.62 17.51
N ILE A 151 8.06 -4.97 16.24
CA ILE A 151 9.30 -5.57 15.75
C ILE A 151 10.46 -4.58 15.88
N SER A 152 10.29 -3.32 15.49
CA SER A 152 11.34 -2.32 15.55
C SER A 152 11.81 -2.04 16.96
N LEU A 153 10.90 -1.92 17.91
CA LEU A 153 11.21 -1.71 19.34
C LEU A 153 11.87 -2.95 19.95
N GLY A 154 11.40 -4.16 19.61
CA GLY A 154 11.97 -5.41 20.08
C GLY A 154 13.40 -5.61 19.58
N VAL A 155 13.65 -5.39 18.29
CA VAL A 155 14.99 -5.49 17.68
C VAL A 155 15.94 -4.44 18.27
N PHE A 156 15.48 -3.19 18.41
CA PHE A 156 16.27 -2.11 18.96
C PHE A 156 16.72 -2.41 20.42
N LYS A 157 15.78 -2.92 21.23
CA LYS A 157 16.08 -3.31 22.63
C LYS A 157 17.08 -4.47 22.74
N VAL A 158 17.06 -5.41 21.79
CA VAL A 158 18.01 -6.54 21.78
C VAL A 158 19.41 -6.13 21.34
N ILE A 159 19.52 -5.14 20.45
CA ILE A 159 20.83 -4.71 19.90
C ILE A 159 21.50 -3.64 20.78
N PHE A 160 20.73 -2.75 21.38
CA PHE A 160 21.24 -1.57 22.08
C PHE A 160 20.88 -1.51 23.58
N GLY A 161 20.06 -2.39 24.11
CA GLY A 161 19.70 -2.50 25.53
C GLY A 161 20.51 -3.57 26.20
#